data_80fc5458f1c8d990ff6f4b639a66c3e6
#
_entry.id   80fc5458f1c8d990ff6f4b639a66c3e6
#
_cell.length_a   1.000
_cell.length_b   1.000
_cell.length_c   1.000
_cell.angle_alpha   90.00
_cell.angle_beta   90.00
_cell.angle_gamma   90.00
#
_symmetry.space_group_name_H-M   'P 1'
#
loop_
_entity.id
_entity.type
_entity.pdbx_description
1 polymer ?
#
loop_
_entity_poly.entity_id
_entity_poly.type
_entity_poly.pdbx_seq_one_letter_code
_entity_poly.pdbx_strand_id
1 'polypeptide(L)'
;INTTAGLSILTYTGTGSATTVAHGLGAIPKVIMVKKLNADVFWAVYHESNTDAPATEYLRLNTNDPTADDAGYWNDVKPDANVFTINNESSVNTGGGTPGTYVAYVWTEIPGFSKFGKYLGNDTGSNHFGPVVHTGFKPAWVMIKRSDGTEGWYIRDTARNQDATGPSADKDFAEGAPGNPTNPPLIQIDSTNNEDPGWSGNSPCDFLSNGFVVQRGSSGAFNVHNGNWVWMAFA
;
A
#
# COMPACT_ATOMS: atom_id res chain seq x y z
N ILE A 1 -13.96 12.64 -8.49
CA ILE A 1 -14.48 11.97 -7.29
C ILE A 1 -15.44 10.89 -7.74
N ASN A 2 -15.27 9.69 -7.24
CA ASN A 2 -16.16 8.54 -7.44
C ASN A 2 -16.48 7.93 -6.06
N THR A 3 -17.59 8.34 -5.47
CA THR A 3 -18.00 7.87 -4.14
C THR A 3 -18.43 6.41 -4.14
N THR A 4 -18.89 5.86 -5.28
CA THR A 4 -19.24 4.44 -5.42
C THR A 4 -18.00 3.55 -5.34
N ALA A 5 -16.88 3.97 -5.93
CA ALA A 5 -15.59 3.28 -5.83
C ALA A 5 -14.76 3.71 -4.61
N GLY A 6 -15.23 4.69 -3.83
CA GLY A 6 -14.51 5.20 -2.67
C GLY A 6 -13.19 5.90 -3.03
N LEU A 7 -13.08 6.51 -4.22
CA LEU A 7 -11.87 7.15 -4.71
C LEU A 7 -12.10 8.61 -5.06
N SER A 8 -11.26 9.50 -4.54
CA SER A 8 -11.12 10.89 -4.97
C SER A 8 -9.71 11.13 -5.50
N ILE A 9 -9.62 11.72 -6.68
CA ILE A 9 -8.37 12.27 -7.22
C ILE A 9 -8.58 13.77 -7.36
N LEU A 10 -7.73 14.54 -6.72
CA LEU A 10 -7.85 15.99 -6.69
C LEU A 10 -6.48 16.67 -6.79
N THR A 11 -6.47 17.94 -7.16
CA THR A 11 -5.27 18.76 -7.14
C THR A 11 -5.47 19.95 -6.20
N TYR A 12 -4.37 20.42 -5.61
CA TYR A 12 -4.38 21.62 -4.78
C TYR A 12 -3.06 22.38 -4.89
N THR A 13 -3.08 23.63 -4.46
CA THR A 13 -1.89 24.50 -4.35
C THR A 13 -1.48 24.59 -2.89
N GLY A 14 -0.19 24.44 -2.64
CA GLY A 14 0.38 24.52 -1.29
C GLY A 14 0.33 25.93 -0.73
N THR A 15 0.15 26.03 0.57
CA THR A 15 0.09 27.28 1.34
C THR A 15 1.34 27.50 2.21
N GLY A 16 2.10 26.45 2.52
CA GLY A 16 3.26 26.45 3.40
C GLY A 16 2.93 26.55 4.89
N SER A 17 1.67 26.42 5.24
CA SER A 17 1.17 26.44 6.62
C SER A 17 0.07 25.42 6.81
N ALA A 18 -0.18 24.99 8.04
CA ALA A 18 -1.25 24.05 8.34
C ALA A 18 -2.57 24.49 7.72
N THR A 19 -3.18 23.61 6.93
CA THR A 19 -4.45 23.85 6.25
C THR A 19 -5.16 22.53 5.97
N THR A 20 -6.40 22.61 5.50
CA THR A 20 -7.21 21.43 5.14
C THR A 20 -7.43 21.36 3.63
N VAL A 21 -7.55 20.12 3.13
CA VAL A 21 -7.88 19.81 1.74
C VAL A 21 -9.16 18.99 1.70
N ALA A 22 -10.18 19.49 1.00
CA ALA A 22 -11.46 18.80 0.85
C ALA A 22 -11.33 17.65 -0.16
N HIS A 23 -11.76 16.45 0.20
CA HIS A 23 -11.69 15.26 -0.66
C HIS A 23 -13.03 14.82 -1.26
N GLY A 24 -14.16 15.27 -0.73
CA GLY A 24 -15.50 15.09 -1.31
C GLY A 24 -16.06 13.66 -1.27
N LEU A 25 -15.45 12.74 -0.49
CA LEU A 25 -15.92 11.34 -0.41
C LEU A 25 -17.13 11.16 0.53
N GLY A 26 -17.31 12.06 1.50
CA GLY A 26 -18.36 11.93 2.50
C GLY A 26 -18.13 10.80 3.52
N ALA A 27 -16.94 10.23 3.53
CA ALA A 27 -16.53 9.15 4.44
C ALA A 27 -15.05 9.30 4.80
N ILE A 28 -14.65 8.82 5.97
CA ILE A 28 -13.27 8.97 6.48
C ILE A 28 -12.29 8.18 5.60
N PRO A 29 -11.27 8.84 5.01
CA PRO A 29 -10.25 8.16 4.23
C PRO A 29 -9.44 7.16 5.06
N LYS A 30 -9.08 6.05 4.42
CA LYS A 30 -8.18 5.03 4.99
C LYS A 30 -6.76 5.15 4.46
N VAL A 31 -6.62 5.60 3.22
CA VAL A 31 -5.32 5.85 2.58
C VAL A 31 -5.36 7.17 1.83
N ILE A 32 -4.28 7.95 1.95
CA ILE A 32 -4.06 9.18 1.19
C ILE A 32 -2.65 9.11 0.63
N MET A 33 -2.50 9.33 -0.67
CA MET A 33 -1.20 9.46 -1.33
C MET A 33 -1.10 10.83 -1.97
N VAL A 34 -0.04 11.57 -1.66
CA VAL A 34 0.19 12.92 -2.18
C VAL A 34 1.48 12.97 -2.97
N LYS A 35 1.45 13.61 -4.14
CA LYS A 35 2.63 13.91 -4.96
C LYS A 35 2.67 15.37 -5.34
N LYS A 36 3.81 16.01 -5.08
CA LYS A 36 4.13 17.33 -5.63
C LYS A 36 4.44 17.21 -7.11
N LEU A 37 3.81 18.05 -7.94
CA LEU A 37 3.89 17.97 -9.40
C LEU A 37 5.00 18.83 -9.99
N ASN A 38 5.43 19.88 -9.29
CA ASN A 38 6.38 20.86 -9.78
C ASN A 38 7.75 20.83 -9.08
N ALA A 39 8.08 19.74 -8.38
CA ALA A 39 9.41 19.48 -7.83
C ALA A 39 9.65 17.99 -7.60
N ASP A 40 10.92 17.60 -7.56
CA ASP A 40 11.36 16.26 -7.23
C ASP A 40 11.44 16.09 -5.71
N VAL A 41 10.34 15.61 -5.12
CA VAL A 41 10.19 15.27 -3.71
C VAL A 41 9.52 13.90 -3.56
N PHE A 42 9.50 13.36 -2.35
CA PHE A 42 8.88 12.07 -2.07
C PHE A 42 7.37 12.07 -2.31
N TRP A 43 6.81 10.89 -2.55
CA TRP A 43 5.39 10.65 -2.45
C TRP A 43 5.05 10.41 -0.98
N ALA A 44 4.23 11.25 -0.41
CA ALA A 44 3.76 11.10 0.97
C ALA A 44 2.57 10.15 1.04
N VAL A 45 2.58 9.21 2.00
CA VAL A 45 1.49 8.26 2.21
C VAL A 45 1.01 8.32 3.66
N TYR A 46 -0.28 8.58 3.83
CA TYR A 46 -1.04 8.29 5.03
C TYR A 46 -1.71 6.93 4.89
N HIS A 47 -1.63 6.09 5.90
CA HIS A 47 -2.38 4.84 5.96
C HIS A 47 -2.95 4.67 7.38
N GLU A 48 -4.29 4.58 7.52
CA GLU A 48 -4.96 4.57 8.83
C GLU A 48 -4.45 3.46 9.77
N SER A 49 -4.05 2.32 9.20
CA SER A 49 -3.56 1.17 9.97
C SER A 49 -2.03 1.15 10.12
N ASN A 50 -1.31 2.23 9.77
CA ASN A 50 0.15 2.26 9.81
C ASN A 50 0.67 1.91 11.21
N THR A 51 0.23 2.69 12.20
CA THR A 51 0.47 2.43 13.62
C THR A 51 -0.80 2.74 14.43
N ASP A 52 -0.68 2.86 15.73
CA ASP A 52 -1.78 3.31 16.60
C ASP A 52 -1.96 4.84 16.58
N ALA A 53 -0.95 5.57 16.05
CA ALA A 53 -0.97 7.02 15.88
C ALA A 53 -0.75 7.47 14.42
N PRO A 54 -1.56 7.02 13.44
CA PRO A 54 -1.29 7.20 12.02
C PRO A 54 -1.29 8.66 11.56
N ALA A 55 -1.84 9.59 12.34
CA ALA A 55 -1.87 11.01 12.01
C ALA A 55 -0.54 11.73 12.29
N THR A 56 0.31 11.18 13.17
CA THR A 56 1.64 11.74 13.47
C THR A 56 2.70 11.22 12.51
N GLU A 57 2.35 10.22 11.69
CA GLU A 57 3.30 9.40 10.96
C GLU A 57 3.02 9.36 9.47
N TYR A 58 4.07 9.09 8.69
CA TYR A 58 3.99 8.94 7.25
C TYR A 58 4.83 7.77 6.75
N LEU A 59 4.50 7.32 5.53
CA LEU A 59 5.32 6.46 4.69
C LEU A 59 5.66 7.20 3.39
N ARG A 60 6.65 6.70 2.66
CA ARG A 60 7.02 7.17 1.32
C ARG A 60 6.82 6.06 0.30
N LEU A 61 6.04 6.33 -0.75
CA LEU A 61 5.72 5.31 -1.77
C LEU A 61 6.94 4.97 -2.65
N ASN A 62 7.84 5.91 -2.87
CA ASN A 62 9.00 5.78 -3.75
C ASN A 62 10.30 5.47 -3.01
N THR A 63 10.22 4.99 -1.77
CA THR A 63 11.35 4.48 -0.98
C THR A 63 10.93 3.25 -0.19
N ASN A 64 11.93 2.48 0.26
CA ASN A 64 11.73 1.36 1.17
C ASN A 64 11.81 1.76 2.65
N ASP A 65 11.89 3.04 2.98
CA ASP A 65 11.98 3.52 4.36
C ASP A 65 10.83 3.01 5.23
N PRO A 66 11.08 2.72 6.50
CA PRO A 66 10.03 2.46 7.47
C PRO A 66 9.22 3.72 7.76
N THR A 67 8.14 3.54 8.51
CA THR A 67 7.36 4.64 9.10
C THR A 67 8.25 5.61 9.86
N ALA A 68 8.00 6.90 9.66
CA ALA A 68 8.61 7.98 10.41
C ALA A 68 7.54 8.93 10.94
N ASP A 69 7.84 9.59 12.05
CA ASP A 69 7.01 10.59 12.72
C ASP A 69 7.44 12.00 12.27
N ASP A 70 6.49 12.79 11.79
CA ASP A 70 6.71 14.21 11.47
C ASP A 70 5.37 14.94 11.32
N ALA A 71 5.06 15.81 12.29
CA ALA A 71 3.89 16.69 12.25
C ALA A 71 3.83 17.60 11.00
N GLY A 72 4.94 17.77 10.29
CA GLY A 72 5.02 18.50 9.03
C GLY A 72 4.13 17.94 7.92
N TYR A 73 3.79 16.64 7.96
CA TYR A 73 2.93 16.01 6.95
C TYR A 73 1.44 16.28 7.23
N TRP A 74 0.87 15.64 8.25
CA TRP A 74 -0.58 15.60 8.49
C TRP A 74 -1.03 16.46 9.66
N ASN A 75 -0.09 17.25 10.26
CA ASN A 75 -0.33 18.13 11.40
C ASN A 75 -0.91 17.40 12.62
N ASP A 76 -0.57 16.13 12.81
CA ASP A 76 -1.07 15.26 13.89
C ASP A 76 -2.62 15.16 13.95
N VAL A 77 -3.29 15.42 12.82
CA VAL A 77 -4.75 15.43 12.72
C VAL A 77 -5.23 14.32 11.80
N LYS A 78 -6.05 13.40 12.33
CA LYS A 78 -6.70 12.36 11.51
C LYS A 78 -7.64 12.98 10.49
N PRO A 79 -7.72 12.43 9.26
CA PRO A 79 -8.72 12.84 8.29
C PRO A 79 -10.14 12.62 8.86
N ASP A 80 -11.06 13.48 8.47
CA ASP A 80 -12.48 13.32 8.73
C ASP A 80 -13.27 12.96 7.44
N ALA A 81 -14.60 12.99 7.49
CA ALA A 81 -15.45 12.67 6.34
C ALA A 81 -15.40 13.70 5.21
N ASN A 82 -14.84 14.89 5.42
CA ASN A 82 -14.84 16.01 4.49
C ASN A 82 -13.45 16.42 4.04
N VAL A 83 -12.46 16.40 4.98
CA VAL A 83 -11.13 16.97 4.75
C VAL A 83 -10.03 16.06 5.32
N PHE A 84 -8.83 16.22 4.80
CA PHE A 84 -7.59 15.84 5.45
C PHE A 84 -6.73 17.09 5.71
N THR A 85 -5.92 17.07 6.74
CA THR A 85 -5.04 18.17 7.12
C THR A 85 -3.65 17.94 6.55
N ILE A 86 -3.00 19.01 6.11
CA ILE A 86 -1.59 19.05 5.70
C ILE A 86 -0.89 20.19 6.43
N ASN A 87 0.42 20.06 6.70
CA ASN A 87 1.20 21.10 7.35
C ASN A 87 2.30 21.61 6.40
N ASN A 88 3.49 21.87 6.83
CA ASN A 88 4.51 22.62 6.10
C ASN A 88 5.60 21.75 5.46
N GLU A 89 5.49 20.42 5.50
CA GLU A 89 6.46 19.56 4.82
C GLU A 89 6.34 19.68 3.30
N SER A 90 7.50 19.73 2.63
CA SER A 90 7.59 20.05 1.19
C SER A 90 6.91 19.04 0.28
N SER A 91 6.81 17.76 0.68
CA SER A 91 6.13 16.71 -0.07
C SER A 91 4.62 16.85 -0.09
N VAL A 92 4.04 17.63 0.82
CA VAL A 92 2.60 17.82 0.93
C VAL A 92 2.15 19.28 0.83
N ASN A 93 2.96 20.28 1.26
CA ASN A 93 2.47 21.65 1.34
C ASN A 93 3.59 22.73 1.34
N THR A 94 4.19 23.00 0.21
CA THR A 94 5.11 24.15 0.04
C THR A 94 4.34 25.41 -0.32
N GLY A 95 4.54 26.48 0.45
CA GLY A 95 4.07 27.83 0.15
C GLY A 95 5.17 28.77 -0.34
N GLY A 96 4.90 30.07 -0.26
CA GLY A 96 5.86 31.13 -0.58
C GLY A 96 5.86 31.60 -2.05
N GLY A 97 6.98 32.12 -2.53
CA GLY A 97 7.07 32.77 -3.86
C GLY A 97 6.81 31.84 -5.05
N THR A 98 7.02 30.55 -4.90
CA THR A 98 6.63 29.51 -5.88
C THR A 98 5.93 28.39 -5.14
N PRO A 99 4.61 28.47 -4.96
CA PRO A 99 3.85 27.43 -4.28
C PRO A 99 3.97 26.07 -4.95
N GLY A 100 3.94 25.00 -4.14
CA GLY A 100 3.84 23.64 -4.66
C GLY A 100 2.47 23.39 -5.30
N THR A 101 2.44 22.65 -6.40
CA THR A 101 1.21 22.08 -6.94
C THR A 101 1.21 20.59 -6.69
N TYR A 102 0.09 20.05 -6.25
CA TYR A 102 -0.02 18.69 -5.76
C TYR A 102 -1.19 17.95 -6.39
N VAL A 103 -1.03 16.64 -6.52
CA VAL A 103 -2.14 15.70 -6.71
C VAL A 103 -2.27 14.85 -5.46
N ALA A 104 -3.51 14.62 -5.03
CA ALA A 104 -3.84 13.68 -3.96
C ALA A 104 -4.77 12.59 -4.48
N TYR A 105 -4.44 11.35 -4.13
CA TYR A 105 -5.28 10.17 -4.30
C TYR A 105 -5.79 9.78 -2.92
N VAL A 106 -7.09 9.70 -2.75
CA VAL A 106 -7.73 9.52 -1.45
C VAL A 106 -8.72 8.37 -1.55
N TRP A 107 -8.57 7.36 -0.68
CA TRP A 107 -9.43 6.18 -0.68
C TRP A 107 -10.18 6.03 0.64
N THR A 108 -11.46 5.64 0.54
CA THR A 108 -12.26 5.09 1.64
C THR A 108 -12.65 3.65 1.34
N GLU A 109 -12.96 2.87 2.36
CA GLU A 109 -13.40 1.48 2.18
C GLU A 109 -14.80 1.40 1.57
N ILE A 110 -14.96 0.46 0.64
CA ILE A 110 -16.24 0.08 0.05
C ILE A 110 -16.45 -1.41 0.27
N PRO A 111 -17.44 -1.83 1.07
CA PRO A 111 -17.72 -3.23 1.34
C PRO A 111 -17.86 -4.06 0.06
N GLY A 112 -17.15 -5.18 -0.01
CA GLY A 112 -17.15 -6.07 -1.18
C GLY A 112 -16.29 -5.59 -2.36
N PHE A 113 -15.66 -4.41 -2.29
CA PHE A 113 -14.85 -3.85 -3.37
C PHE A 113 -13.45 -3.43 -2.94
N SER A 114 -13.29 -2.71 -1.82
CA SER A 114 -11.98 -2.25 -1.35
C SER A 114 -11.85 -2.38 0.16
N LYS A 115 -10.65 -2.73 0.62
CA LYS A 115 -10.33 -2.78 2.04
C LYS A 115 -8.86 -2.46 2.28
N PHE A 116 -8.59 -1.85 3.43
CA PHE A 116 -7.27 -1.42 3.86
C PHE A 116 -7.02 -1.89 5.29
N GLY A 117 -5.79 -2.26 5.61
CA GLY A 117 -5.53 -2.77 6.95
C GLY A 117 -4.06 -3.06 7.22
N LYS A 118 -3.82 -3.80 8.30
CA LYS A 118 -2.50 -4.30 8.69
C LYS A 118 -2.54 -5.78 9.01
N TYR A 119 -1.39 -6.43 8.92
CA TYR A 119 -1.15 -7.74 9.50
C TYR A 119 0.21 -7.76 10.21
N LEU A 120 0.36 -8.69 11.13
CA LEU A 120 1.60 -8.97 11.82
C LEU A 120 2.21 -10.24 11.23
N GLY A 121 3.47 -10.17 10.82
CA GLY A 121 4.20 -11.32 10.32
C GLY A 121 4.42 -12.37 11.40
N ASN A 122 4.40 -13.65 11.03
CA ASN A 122 4.50 -14.79 11.95
C ASN A 122 5.58 -15.81 11.58
N ASP A 123 6.49 -15.50 10.65
CA ASP A 123 7.52 -16.45 10.21
C ASP A 123 8.53 -16.72 11.32
N THR A 124 8.59 -17.95 11.78
CA THR A 124 9.56 -18.45 12.76
C THR A 124 10.67 -19.30 12.11
N GLY A 125 10.83 -19.21 10.78
CA GLY A 125 11.83 -19.97 10.03
C GLY A 125 11.36 -21.38 9.60
N SER A 126 10.24 -21.86 10.12
CA SER A 126 9.70 -23.20 9.84
C SER A 126 8.29 -23.17 9.24
N ASN A 127 7.63 -22.02 9.24
CA ASN A 127 6.26 -21.87 8.73
C ASN A 127 6.27 -21.50 7.25
N HIS A 128 5.53 -22.24 6.46
CA HIS A 128 5.38 -21.98 5.03
C HIS A 128 4.25 -20.99 4.71
N PHE A 129 3.33 -20.80 5.65
CA PHE A 129 2.20 -19.88 5.48
C PHE A 129 2.23 -18.76 6.52
N GLY A 130 2.03 -17.55 6.05
CA GLY A 130 1.81 -16.38 6.88
C GLY A 130 0.36 -16.22 7.32
N PRO A 131 0.02 -15.06 7.87
CA PRO A 131 -1.33 -14.77 8.32
C PRO A 131 -2.32 -14.75 7.16
N VAL A 132 -3.55 -15.22 7.44
CA VAL A 132 -4.68 -15.06 6.54
C VAL A 132 -5.33 -13.70 6.81
N VAL A 133 -5.46 -12.91 5.76
CA VAL A 133 -6.07 -11.57 5.81
C VAL A 133 -7.45 -11.62 5.15
N HIS A 134 -8.48 -11.29 5.93
CA HIS A 134 -9.87 -11.28 5.45
C HIS A 134 -10.24 -9.90 4.88
N THR A 135 -10.56 -9.84 3.60
CA THR A 135 -11.04 -8.63 2.93
C THR A 135 -12.56 -8.54 2.85
N GLY A 136 -13.25 -9.68 2.86
CA GLY A 136 -14.69 -9.77 2.62
C GLY A 136 -15.04 -9.96 1.13
N PHE A 137 -14.02 -10.12 0.27
CA PHE A 137 -14.13 -10.38 -1.17
C PHE A 137 -12.86 -11.10 -1.65
N LYS A 138 -12.91 -11.68 -2.85
CA LYS A 138 -11.70 -12.18 -3.53
C LYS A 138 -10.93 -10.99 -4.12
N PRO A 139 -9.70 -10.68 -3.68
CA PRO A 139 -8.93 -9.60 -4.26
C PRO A 139 -8.56 -9.89 -5.72
N ALA A 140 -8.59 -8.86 -6.55
CA ALA A 140 -7.96 -8.84 -7.87
C ALA A 140 -6.60 -8.12 -7.84
N TRP A 141 -6.40 -7.25 -6.84
CA TRP A 141 -5.18 -6.47 -6.67
C TRP A 141 -4.88 -6.25 -5.18
N VAL A 142 -3.62 -6.44 -4.80
CA VAL A 142 -3.13 -6.18 -3.43
C VAL A 142 -1.79 -5.47 -3.48
N MET A 143 -1.63 -4.43 -2.66
CA MET A 143 -0.35 -3.77 -2.39
C MET A 143 0.00 -3.95 -0.92
N ILE A 144 1.26 -4.27 -0.63
CA ILE A 144 1.77 -4.55 0.71
C ILE A 144 3.04 -3.74 0.97
N LYS A 145 3.20 -3.20 2.17
CA LYS A 145 4.41 -2.51 2.64
C LYS A 145 4.71 -2.87 4.08
N ARG A 146 5.96 -3.20 4.37
CA ARG A 146 6.41 -3.28 5.76
C ARG A 146 6.53 -1.87 6.36
N SER A 147 5.86 -1.62 7.46
CA SER A 147 5.85 -0.30 8.09
C SER A 147 6.94 -0.10 9.14
N ASP A 148 7.47 -1.17 9.72
CA ASP A 148 8.52 -1.13 10.75
C ASP A 148 9.92 -1.55 10.23
N GLY A 149 10.09 -1.70 8.93
CA GLY A 149 11.34 -2.13 8.31
C GLY A 149 11.52 -1.62 6.89
N THR A 150 12.68 -1.94 6.29
CA THR A 150 13.13 -1.39 5.01
C THR A 150 12.73 -2.23 3.80
N GLU A 151 11.74 -3.10 3.92
CA GLU A 151 11.16 -3.79 2.77
C GLU A 151 10.31 -2.84 1.94
N GLY A 152 10.39 -2.99 0.62
CA GLY A 152 9.74 -2.11 -0.35
C GLY A 152 8.21 -2.23 -0.40
N TRP A 153 7.63 -1.57 -1.39
CA TRP A 153 6.21 -1.64 -1.73
C TRP A 153 6.01 -2.67 -2.83
N TYR A 154 5.20 -3.67 -2.57
CA TYR A 154 4.97 -4.79 -3.48
C TYR A 154 3.51 -4.86 -3.92
N ILE A 155 3.31 -5.05 -5.24
CA ILE A 155 1.98 -5.26 -5.84
C ILE A 155 1.90 -6.66 -6.39
N ARG A 156 0.76 -7.30 -6.14
CA ARG A 156 0.28 -8.47 -6.85
C ARG A 156 -1.11 -8.21 -7.42
N ASP A 157 -1.37 -8.70 -8.63
CA ASP A 157 -2.69 -8.68 -9.24
C ASP A 157 -2.98 -9.95 -10.07
N THR A 158 -4.25 -10.16 -10.40
CA THR A 158 -4.70 -11.33 -11.17
C THR A 158 -4.42 -11.20 -12.67
N ALA A 159 -4.19 -9.99 -13.19
CA ALA A 159 -3.99 -9.76 -14.62
C ALA A 159 -2.62 -10.26 -15.10
N ARG A 160 -1.59 -10.16 -14.27
CA ARG A 160 -0.22 -10.64 -14.58
C ARG A 160 -0.07 -12.14 -14.54
N ASN A 161 -1.01 -12.84 -13.95
CA ASN A 161 -1.00 -14.32 -13.85
C ASN A 161 -1.46 -15.00 -15.15
N GLN A 162 -1.69 -14.27 -16.25
CA GLN A 162 -2.29 -14.80 -17.46
C GLN A 162 -1.32 -15.62 -18.36
N ASP A 163 -0.02 -15.55 -18.13
CA ASP A 163 0.97 -16.28 -18.96
C ASP A 163 1.29 -17.69 -18.47
N ALA A 164 0.67 -18.15 -17.40
CA ALA A 164 0.73 -19.55 -17.00
C ALA A 164 -0.12 -20.40 -17.97
N THR A 165 0.37 -20.60 -19.18
CA THR A 165 -0.21 -21.54 -20.18
C THR A 165 0.01 -22.98 -19.72
N GLY A 166 -0.82 -23.45 -18.83
CA GLY A 166 -0.82 -24.84 -18.38
C GLY A 166 -1.91 -25.12 -17.38
N PRO A 167 -2.27 -26.41 -17.16
CA PRO A 167 -3.27 -26.80 -16.18
C PRO A 167 -2.88 -26.48 -14.72
N SER A 168 -1.77 -25.78 -14.52
CA SER A 168 -1.25 -25.29 -13.24
C SER A 168 -1.61 -23.85 -12.94
N ALA A 169 -2.33 -23.15 -13.81
CA ALA A 169 -2.74 -21.76 -13.60
C ALA A 169 -3.58 -21.53 -12.33
N ASP A 170 -4.07 -22.59 -11.73
CA ASP A 170 -4.94 -22.61 -10.54
C ASP A 170 -4.24 -23.19 -9.29
N LYS A 171 -2.91 -23.34 -9.33
CA LYS A 171 -2.16 -23.89 -8.20
C LYS A 171 -1.67 -22.79 -7.27
N ASP A 172 -2.61 -22.13 -6.64
CA ASP A 172 -2.37 -21.18 -5.56
C ASP A 172 -1.66 -21.81 -4.33
N PHE A 173 -1.34 -23.11 -4.36
CA PHE A 173 -0.82 -23.87 -3.23
C PHE A 173 0.32 -24.85 -3.56
N ALA A 174 0.91 -24.83 -4.73
CA ALA A 174 1.98 -25.76 -5.08
C ALA A 174 3.33 -25.25 -4.60
N GLU A 175 3.66 -25.56 -3.35
CA GLU A 175 5.02 -25.47 -2.84
C GLU A 175 6.00 -26.30 -3.67
N GLY A 176 7.14 -25.70 -3.99
CA GLY A 176 8.44 -26.38 -4.07
C GLY A 176 8.61 -27.52 -5.06
N ALA A 177 7.79 -27.66 -6.09
CA ALA A 177 8.10 -28.61 -7.15
C ALA A 177 9.29 -28.08 -7.96
N PRO A 178 10.44 -28.79 -8.02
CA PRO A 178 11.53 -28.40 -8.88
C PRO A 178 11.07 -28.34 -10.34
N GLY A 179 11.10 -27.15 -10.94
CA GLY A 179 10.72 -26.93 -12.32
C GLY A 179 9.35 -26.30 -12.55
N ASN A 180 8.69 -25.77 -11.52
CA ASN A 180 7.46 -24.99 -11.72
C ASN A 180 7.81 -23.49 -11.89
N PRO A 181 7.70 -22.94 -13.11
CA PRO A 181 8.10 -21.56 -13.41
C PRO A 181 7.05 -20.50 -13.04
N THR A 182 6.03 -20.83 -12.28
CA THR A 182 4.84 -20.01 -12.16
C THR A 182 4.65 -19.40 -10.78
N ASN A 183 5.65 -18.64 -10.32
CA ASN A 183 5.34 -17.59 -9.35
C ASN A 183 4.72 -16.41 -10.10
N PRO A 184 3.55 -15.93 -9.70
CA PRO A 184 2.96 -14.78 -10.34
C PRO A 184 3.91 -13.58 -10.20
N PRO A 185 4.09 -12.82 -11.29
CA PRO A 185 4.99 -11.69 -11.29
C PRO A 185 4.62 -10.67 -10.23
N LEU A 186 5.68 -10.12 -9.61
CA LEU A 186 5.64 -9.13 -8.54
C LEU A 186 6.16 -7.81 -9.06
N ILE A 187 5.48 -6.71 -8.78
CA ILE A 187 6.05 -5.37 -8.96
C ILE A 187 6.50 -4.82 -7.60
N GLN A 188 7.74 -4.35 -7.58
CA GLN A 188 8.24 -3.49 -6.52
C GLN A 188 8.21 -2.03 -6.99
N ILE A 189 7.37 -1.18 -6.39
CA ILE A 189 7.11 0.20 -6.85
C ILE A 189 8.29 1.13 -6.59
N ASP A 190 8.99 0.93 -5.50
CA ASP A 190 10.11 1.75 -5.03
C ASP A 190 11.46 1.29 -5.60
N SER A 191 11.45 0.47 -6.66
CA SER A 191 12.63 -0.05 -7.33
C SER A 191 12.61 0.25 -8.82
N THR A 192 13.80 0.34 -9.42
CA THR A 192 13.99 0.38 -10.87
C THR A 192 14.13 -1.00 -11.49
N ASN A 193 13.99 -2.06 -10.69
CA ASN A 193 14.03 -3.42 -11.17
C ASN A 193 12.87 -3.69 -12.13
N ASN A 194 13.12 -4.56 -13.09
CA ASN A 194 12.06 -5.09 -13.95
C ASN A 194 11.00 -5.80 -13.09
N GLU A 195 9.80 -5.94 -13.67
CA GLU A 195 8.84 -6.89 -13.15
C GLU A 195 9.54 -8.25 -12.97
N ASP A 196 9.57 -8.74 -11.74
CA ASP A 196 10.22 -10.00 -11.44
C ASP A 196 9.28 -11.15 -11.84
N PRO A 197 9.66 -12.00 -12.82
CA PRO A 197 8.85 -13.16 -13.20
C PRO A 197 8.77 -14.23 -12.09
N GLY A 198 9.28 -13.94 -10.95
CA GLY A 198 9.27 -14.76 -9.74
C GLY A 198 10.61 -14.71 -9.03
N TRP A 199 10.67 -13.97 -7.99
CA TRP A 199 11.67 -14.20 -6.94
C TRP A 199 11.62 -15.68 -6.59
N SER A 200 12.69 -16.39 -6.87
CA SER A 200 12.83 -17.84 -6.80
C SER A 200 11.97 -18.49 -5.69
N GLY A 201 10.70 -18.76 -5.97
CA GLY A 201 9.81 -19.48 -5.07
C GLY A 201 8.84 -18.63 -4.22
N ASN A 202 8.68 -17.30 -4.39
CA ASN A 202 7.98 -16.51 -3.38
C ASN A 202 7.05 -15.43 -3.95
N SER A 203 5.75 -15.72 -3.96
CA SER A 203 4.70 -14.70 -4.06
C SER A 203 4.53 -13.99 -2.71
N PRO A 204 4.23 -12.66 -2.68
CA PRO A 204 3.92 -11.99 -1.43
C PRO A 204 2.64 -12.52 -0.76
N CYS A 205 1.68 -12.97 -1.57
CA CYS A 205 0.42 -13.52 -1.08
C CYS A 205 -0.28 -14.33 -2.15
N ASP A 206 -1.18 -15.24 -1.75
CA ASP A 206 -2.13 -15.92 -2.61
C ASP A 206 -3.55 -15.43 -2.35
N PHE A 207 -4.33 -15.25 -3.43
CA PHE A 207 -5.69 -14.75 -3.34
C PHE A 207 -6.66 -15.88 -3.00
N LEU A 208 -7.44 -15.67 -1.96
CA LEU A 208 -8.52 -16.54 -1.50
C LEU A 208 -9.87 -15.97 -1.92
N SER A 209 -10.92 -16.77 -1.85
CA SER A 209 -12.29 -16.32 -2.15
C SER A 209 -12.78 -15.17 -1.27
N ASN A 210 -12.17 -14.97 -0.09
CA ASN A 210 -12.58 -13.97 0.91
C ASN A 210 -11.41 -13.19 1.50
N GLY A 211 -10.29 -13.09 0.77
CA GLY A 211 -9.09 -12.42 1.24
C GLY A 211 -7.83 -12.92 0.57
N PHE A 212 -6.72 -12.89 1.30
CA PHE A 212 -5.45 -13.42 0.85
C PHE A 212 -4.67 -14.06 2.01
N VAL A 213 -3.81 -15.01 1.70
CA VAL A 213 -2.83 -15.56 2.64
C VAL A 213 -1.45 -15.02 2.29
N VAL A 214 -0.73 -14.54 3.28
CA VAL A 214 0.66 -14.09 3.10
C VAL A 214 1.55 -15.30 2.93
N GLN A 215 2.44 -15.27 1.95
CA GLN A 215 3.41 -16.33 1.72
C GLN A 215 4.72 -16.05 2.45
N ARG A 216 5.46 -17.10 2.72
CA ARG A 216 6.84 -16.98 3.17
C ARG A 216 7.73 -16.60 1.99
N GLY A 217 8.41 -15.46 2.05
CA GLY A 217 9.52 -15.17 1.17
C GLY A 217 10.76 -16.00 1.52
N SER A 218 11.67 -16.26 0.58
CA SER A 218 12.93 -17.00 0.82
C SER A 218 13.80 -16.41 1.94
N SER A 219 13.53 -15.18 2.34
CA SER A 219 14.18 -14.44 3.42
C SER A 219 13.19 -13.88 4.45
N GLY A 220 11.94 -14.37 4.49
CA GLY A 220 10.90 -13.78 5.33
C GLY A 220 10.35 -12.44 4.80
N ALA A 221 10.66 -12.08 3.55
CA ALA A 221 10.45 -10.74 2.98
C ALA A 221 9.02 -10.19 3.10
N PHE A 222 8.01 -11.03 3.18
CA PHE A 222 6.59 -10.60 3.32
C PHE A 222 5.97 -11.03 4.66
N ASN A 223 6.73 -11.79 5.46
CA ASN A 223 6.22 -12.41 6.68
C ASN A 223 7.25 -12.39 7.82
N VAL A 224 8.08 -11.37 7.89
CA VAL A 224 9.05 -11.21 8.99
C VAL A 224 8.35 -11.34 10.33
N HIS A 225 8.87 -12.19 11.22
CA HIS A 225 8.29 -12.42 12.55
C HIS A 225 8.13 -11.12 13.32
N ASN A 226 6.92 -10.87 13.83
CA ASN A 226 6.54 -9.62 14.48
C ASN A 226 6.71 -8.34 13.64
N GLY A 227 6.97 -8.48 12.32
CA GLY A 227 6.98 -7.34 11.41
C GLY A 227 5.56 -6.78 11.19
N ASN A 228 5.41 -5.47 11.22
CA ASN A 228 4.16 -4.79 10.93
C ASN A 228 4.05 -4.48 9.44
N TRP A 229 2.93 -4.85 8.84
CA TRP A 229 2.67 -4.68 7.41
C TRP A 229 1.34 -4.00 7.19
N VAL A 230 1.33 -2.94 6.39
CA VAL A 230 0.10 -2.32 5.88
C VAL A 230 -0.23 -2.84 4.50
N TRP A 231 -1.51 -2.85 4.15
CA TRP A 231 -1.96 -3.35 2.85
C TRP A 231 -3.19 -2.62 2.33
N MET A 232 -3.32 -2.62 1.01
CA MET A 232 -4.49 -2.17 0.25
C MET A 232 -4.96 -3.33 -0.62
N ALA A 233 -6.26 -3.58 -0.69
CA ALA A 233 -6.85 -4.63 -1.52
C ALA A 233 -8.09 -4.13 -2.27
N PHE A 234 -8.23 -4.57 -3.53
CA PHE A 234 -9.38 -4.29 -4.40
C PHE A 234 -9.87 -5.59 -5.05
N ALA A 235 -11.25 -5.69 -5.25
CA ALA A 235 -11.90 -6.81 -5.92
C ALA A 235 -11.70 -6.77 -7.43
#